data_98ffc3bbca24cbb080755045ac8b558b
#
_entry.id   98ffc3bbca24cbb080755045ac8b558b
#
_cell.length_a   1.000
_cell.length_b   1.000
_cell.length_c   1.000
_cell.angle_alpha   90.00
_cell.angle_beta   90.00
_cell.angle_gamma   90.00
#
_symmetry.space_group_name_H-M   'P 1'
#
loop_
_entity.id
_entity.type
_entity.pdbx_description
1 polymer ?
#
loop_
_entity_poly.entity_id
_entity_poly.type
_entity_poly.pdbx_seq_one_letter_code
_entity_poly.pdbx_strand_id
1 'polypeptide(L)'
;RDDRGTEHRFDALPQRIVTLLPSLTETAWVLGVGPRLVGVDRFSNWPADIAALPRLGGLDDAQIEALVRLKPDVVLASTSARSLDKLESLGFRVMRLKSETHADVRRTLGLVAQLLGTPEAGERVWVQLEVQIAAAAARVPAPLKGQRVYFEIGGGPYAAGTRSFIGETLVRLGMANIVPPDLGPFPKLNPEFVVRARPDLIMGVQREQAALLARPGWQAIPAVQGQRVCGFASADYETLIRPGPRLGEAAALLAGCLQRLAVEPAR
;
A
#
# COMPACT_ATOMS: atom_id res chain seq x y z
N ARG A 1 17.00 14.86 0.47
CA ARG A 1 15.75 15.60 0.72
C ARG A 1 14.59 14.63 0.78
N ASP A 2 13.62 14.90 1.65
CA ASP A 2 12.37 14.15 1.74
C ASP A 2 11.27 14.72 0.79
N ASP A 3 10.08 14.16 0.83
CA ASP A 3 8.98 14.56 -0.07
C ASP A 3 8.24 15.85 0.37
N ARG A 4 8.62 16.45 1.50
CA ARG A 4 8.26 17.83 1.86
C ARG A 4 9.35 18.85 1.48
N GLY A 5 10.47 18.38 0.88
CA GLY A 5 11.60 19.21 0.49
C GLY A 5 12.61 19.48 1.61
N THR A 6 12.40 18.90 2.80
CA THR A 6 13.31 19.07 3.94
C THR A 6 14.62 18.33 3.69
N GLU A 7 15.74 19.01 3.89
CA GLU A 7 17.07 18.39 3.83
C GLU A 7 17.44 17.81 5.18
N HIS A 8 17.70 16.52 5.22
CA HIS A 8 18.17 15.82 6.40
C HIS A 8 19.66 15.54 6.29
N ARG A 9 20.43 15.98 7.29
CA ARG A 9 21.87 15.71 7.40
C ARG A 9 22.13 14.86 8.63
N PHE A 10 22.95 13.83 8.47
CA PHE A 10 23.33 12.91 9.51
C PHE A 10 24.84 12.78 9.53
N ASP A 11 25.46 13.04 10.70
CA ASP A 11 26.91 12.89 10.89
C ASP A 11 27.34 11.42 10.98
N ALA A 12 26.41 10.54 11.32
CA ALA A 12 26.57 9.10 11.34
C ALA A 12 25.27 8.41 10.92
N LEU A 13 25.36 7.14 10.51
CA LEU A 13 24.18 6.35 10.14
C LEU A 13 23.21 6.22 11.32
N PRO A 14 21.91 6.47 11.14
CA PRO A 14 20.91 6.31 12.19
C PRO A 14 20.92 4.88 12.77
N GLN A 15 20.96 4.79 14.09
CA GLN A 15 20.93 3.52 14.84
C GLN A 15 19.60 3.30 15.56
N ARG A 16 18.82 4.35 15.78
CA ARG A 16 17.54 4.31 16.45
C ARG A 16 16.47 4.86 15.51
N ILE A 17 15.76 3.95 14.87
CA ILE A 17 14.80 4.27 13.82
C ILE A 17 13.39 3.98 14.33
N VAL A 18 12.48 4.93 14.11
CA VAL A 18 11.06 4.73 14.30
C VAL A 18 10.37 4.80 12.94
N THR A 19 9.42 3.92 12.71
CA THR A 19 8.58 3.92 11.50
C THR A 19 7.11 4.07 11.89
N LEU A 20 6.42 5.02 11.26
CA LEU A 20 5.02 5.34 11.58
C LEU A 20 4.08 5.08 10.38
N LEU A 21 4.40 4.03 9.64
CA LEU A 21 3.56 3.48 8.57
C LEU A 21 3.99 2.03 8.32
N PRO A 22 3.07 1.05 8.17
CA PRO A 22 3.42 -0.35 7.94
C PRO A 22 4.37 -0.57 6.77
N SER A 23 4.13 0.08 5.64
CA SER A 23 5.02 -0.02 4.47
C SER A 23 6.45 0.48 4.72
N LEU A 24 6.63 1.47 5.61
CA LEU A 24 7.96 1.96 5.98
C LEU A 24 8.66 1.02 6.96
N THR A 25 7.91 0.36 7.85
CA THR A 25 8.41 -0.71 8.70
C THR A 25 8.92 -1.87 7.85
N GLU A 26 8.12 -2.32 6.89
CA GLU A 26 8.47 -3.37 5.94
C GLU A 26 9.69 -2.97 5.09
N THR A 27 9.74 -1.71 4.64
CA THR A 27 10.88 -1.16 3.88
C THR A 27 12.17 -1.21 4.71
N ALA A 28 12.16 -0.70 5.93
CA ALA A 28 13.33 -0.72 6.81
C ALA A 28 13.80 -2.17 7.09
N TRP A 29 12.84 -3.08 7.26
CA TRP A 29 13.14 -4.49 7.50
C TRP A 29 13.85 -5.16 6.32
N VAL A 30 13.27 -5.07 5.11
CA VAL A 30 13.86 -5.72 3.92
C VAL A 30 15.20 -5.11 3.50
N LEU A 31 15.46 -3.87 3.90
CA LEU A 31 16.77 -3.23 3.73
C LEU A 31 17.81 -3.68 4.78
N GLY A 32 17.46 -4.61 5.66
CA GLY A 32 18.38 -5.23 6.60
C GLY A 32 18.62 -4.44 7.89
N VAL A 33 17.83 -3.44 8.19
CA VAL A 33 18.00 -2.59 9.38
C VAL A 33 16.98 -2.84 10.49
N GLY A 34 16.28 -3.96 10.42
CA GLY A 34 15.33 -4.38 11.46
C GLY A 34 15.86 -4.25 12.89
N PRO A 35 17.11 -4.67 13.22
CA PRO A 35 17.69 -4.51 14.55
C PRO A 35 17.84 -3.06 15.04
N ARG A 36 17.77 -2.07 14.15
CA ARG A 36 17.79 -0.63 14.50
C ARG A 36 16.42 -0.05 14.76
N LEU A 37 15.33 -0.80 14.49
CA LEU A 37 13.97 -0.35 14.80
C LEU A 37 13.75 -0.34 16.30
N VAL A 38 13.37 0.82 16.86
CA VAL A 38 13.10 1.00 18.28
C VAL A 38 11.61 1.26 18.59
N GLY A 39 10.79 1.42 17.56
CA GLY A 39 9.35 1.60 17.69
C GLY A 39 8.68 1.65 16.31
N VAL A 40 7.43 1.25 16.26
CA VAL A 40 6.64 1.16 15.02
C VAL A 40 5.22 1.70 15.24
N ASP A 41 4.49 1.98 14.15
CA ASP A 41 3.07 2.30 14.26
C ASP A 41 2.25 1.10 14.78
N ARG A 42 0.98 1.35 15.17
CA ARG A 42 0.11 0.30 15.73
C ARG A 42 -0.32 -0.75 14.72
N PHE A 43 -0.28 -0.44 13.41
CA PHE A 43 -0.75 -1.32 12.34
C PHE A 43 0.37 -2.15 11.72
N SER A 44 1.62 -1.89 12.07
CA SER A 44 2.76 -2.69 11.64
C SER A 44 2.71 -4.06 12.31
N ASN A 45 2.57 -5.12 11.52
CA ASN A 45 2.44 -6.50 11.99
C ASN A 45 3.32 -7.49 11.19
N TRP A 46 4.16 -6.99 10.29
CA TRP A 46 5.09 -7.78 9.51
C TRP A 46 6.49 -7.14 9.53
N PRO A 47 7.55 -7.95 9.63
CA PRO A 47 7.50 -9.39 9.95
C PRO A 47 7.14 -9.65 11.42
N ALA A 48 7.00 -10.92 11.80
CA ALA A 48 6.66 -11.30 13.17
C ALA A 48 7.67 -10.80 14.21
N ASP A 49 8.92 -10.62 13.84
CA ASP A 49 10.03 -10.18 14.69
C ASP A 49 9.83 -8.79 15.31
N ILE A 50 9.01 -7.94 14.70
CA ILE A 50 8.69 -6.61 15.25
C ILE A 50 7.63 -6.66 16.37
N ALA A 51 7.09 -7.82 16.71
CA ALA A 51 5.97 -7.96 17.66
C ALA A 51 6.28 -7.34 19.04
N ALA A 52 7.54 -7.42 19.49
CA ALA A 52 7.99 -6.89 20.77
C ALA A 52 8.27 -5.38 20.76
N LEU A 53 8.26 -4.71 19.60
CA LEU A 53 8.55 -3.28 19.52
C LEU A 53 7.39 -2.43 20.05
N PRO A 54 7.70 -1.29 20.71
CA PRO A 54 6.70 -0.31 21.15
C PRO A 54 5.79 0.14 20.02
N ARG A 55 4.49 0.20 20.28
CA ARG A 55 3.45 0.70 19.36
C ARG A 55 3.19 2.17 19.63
N LEU A 56 3.36 3.03 18.61
CA LEU A 56 3.46 4.48 18.77
C LEU A 56 2.27 5.23 18.17
N GLY A 57 1.12 4.58 18.01
CA GLY A 57 -0.07 5.16 17.41
C GLY A 57 -0.09 5.02 15.89
N GLY A 58 -0.80 5.89 15.21
CA GLY A 58 -0.97 5.93 13.75
C GLY A 58 -0.74 7.33 13.17
N LEU A 59 -1.26 7.57 11.96
CA LEU A 59 -1.08 8.85 11.23
C LEU A 59 -1.63 10.07 12.00
N ASP A 60 -2.76 9.91 12.68
CA ASP A 60 -3.50 11.02 13.28
C ASP A 60 -3.29 11.12 14.80
N ASP A 61 -2.80 10.05 15.44
CA ASP A 61 -2.71 9.93 16.90
C ASP A 61 -1.35 9.40 17.36
N ALA A 62 -0.29 9.81 16.71
CA ALA A 62 1.07 9.46 17.13
C ALA A 62 1.35 9.88 18.58
N GLN A 63 1.90 8.94 19.35
CA GLN A 63 2.17 9.10 20.79
C GLN A 63 3.50 9.88 20.97
N ILE A 64 3.42 11.20 20.95
CA ILE A 64 4.60 12.10 20.93
C ILE A 64 5.50 11.86 22.15
N GLU A 65 4.94 11.71 23.36
CA GLU A 65 5.71 11.49 24.60
C GLU A 65 6.49 10.15 24.55
N ALA A 66 5.88 9.11 23.97
CA ALA A 66 6.54 7.83 23.78
C ALA A 66 7.66 7.93 22.76
N LEU A 67 7.45 8.65 21.64
CA LEU A 67 8.46 8.95 20.64
C LEU A 67 9.67 9.68 21.24
N VAL A 68 9.42 10.72 22.04
CA VAL A 68 10.48 11.50 22.72
C VAL A 68 11.30 10.60 23.67
N ARG A 69 10.66 9.72 24.44
CA ARG A 69 11.36 8.78 25.32
C ARG A 69 12.26 7.79 24.59
N LEU A 70 11.87 7.39 23.39
CA LEU A 70 12.67 6.47 22.57
C LEU A 70 13.93 7.12 21.99
N LYS A 71 14.03 8.46 21.98
CA LYS A 71 15.16 9.21 21.44
C LYS A 71 15.59 8.68 20.05
N PRO A 72 14.70 8.68 19.05
CA PRO A 72 15.05 8.20 17.72
C PRO A 72 16.02 9.16 17.03
N ASP A 73 16.97 8.61 16.26
CA ASP A 73 17.85 9.39 15.39
C ASP A 73 17.05 9.91 14.17
N VAL A 74 16.05 9.12 13.73
CA VAL A 74 15.13 9.46 12.65
C VAL A 74 13.78 8.78 12.84
N VAL A 75 12.73 9.50 12.45
CA VAL A 75 11.36 8.98 12.32
C VAL A 75 10.99 8.95 10.85
N LEU A 76 10.63 7.81 10.31
CA LEU A 76 10.11 7.65 8.94
C LEU A 76 8.58 7.70 8.98
N ALA A 77 7.97 8.59 8.24
CA ALA A 77 6.53 8.81 8.29
C ALA A 77 5.95 9.26 6.94
N SER A 78 4.63 9.15 6.80
CA SER A 78 3.92 9.69 5.64
C SER A 78 3.95 11.22 5.60
N THR A 79 3.91 11.78 4.39
CA THR A 79 3.71 13.23 4.19
C THR A 79 2.39 13.73 4.78
N SER A 80 1.39 12.87 4.94
CA SER A 80 0.07 13.20 5.49
C SER A 80 -0.01 13.18 7.03
N ALA A 81 1.01 12.68 7.74
CA ALA A 81 1.00 12.54 9.20
C ALA A 81 1.21 13.90 9.91
N ARG A 82 0.17 14.75 9.97
CA ARG A 82 0.21 16.09 10.56
C ARG A 82 0.48 16.09 12.07
N SER A 83 0.07 15.02 12.78
CA SER A 83 0.35 14.85 14.22
C SER A 83 1.83 14.95 14.58
N LEU A 84 2.72 14.74 13.62
CA LEU A 84 4.18 14.78 13.81
C LEU A 84 4.82 16.17 13.64
N ASP A 85 4.06 17.19 13.23
CA ASP A 85 4.62 18.56 13.06
C ASP A 85 5.13 19.10 14.41
N LYS A 86 4.48 18.69 15.52
CA LYS A 86 4.98 18.98 16.88
C LYS A 86 6.33 18.31 17.17
N LEU A 87 6.55 17.09 16.70
CA LEU A 87 7.81 16.37 16.90
C LEU A 87 8.96 17.07 16.15
N GLU A 88 8.71 17.55 14.93
CA GLU A 88 9.66 18.37 14.16
C GLU A 88 10.01 19.66 14.90
N SER A 89 9.01 20.36 15.49
CA SER A 89 9.25 21.58 16.27
C SER A 89 10.09 21.37 17.54
N LEU A 90 10.13 20.12 18.04
CA LEU A 90 11.01 19.70 19.15
C LEU A 90 12.42 19.31 18.69
N GLY A 91 12.75 19.49 17.41
CA GLY A 91 14.08 19.22 16.85
C GLY A 91 14.31 17.77 16.43
N PHE A 92 13.29 16.91 16.42
CA PHE A 92 13.42 15.55 15.92
C PHE A 92 13.48 15.52 14.39
N ARG A 93 14.30 14.63 13.85
CA ARG A 93 14.38 14.41 12.40
C ARG A 93 13.24 13.51 11.95
N VAL A 94 12.21 14.09 11.31
CA VAL A 94 11.08 13.36 10.75
C VAL A 94 11.18 13.37 9.23
N MET A 95 11.54 12.25 8.63
CA MET A 95 11.61 12.10 7.17
C MET A 95 10.22 11.78 6.62
N ARG A 96 9.68 12.69 5.84
CA ARG A 96 8.32 12.62 5.27
C ARG A 96 8.38 12.00 3.88
N LEU A 97 7.73 10.85 3.73
CA LEU A 97 7.79 10.04 2.52
C LEU A 97 6.39 9.86 1.91
N LYS A 98 6.29 10.09 0.61
CA LYS A 98 5.10 9.86 -0.20
C LYS A 98 5.13 8.42 -0.71
N SER A 99 3.95 7.80 -0.81
CA SER A 99 3.85 6.39 -1.21
C SER A 99 2.51 6.11 -1.92
N GLU A 100 2.21 6.86 -2.98
CA GLU A 100 0.98 6.72 -3.74
C GLU A 100 1.12 5.86 -5.00
N THR A 101 2.31 5.86 -5.63
CA THR A 101 2.60 5.22 -6.91
C THR A 101 3.76 4.23 -6.81
N HIS A 102 3.96 3.39 -7.84
CA HIS A 102 5.16 2.54 -7.95
C HIS A 102 6.46 3.38 -7.97
N ALA A 103 6.43 4.53 -8.63
CA ALA A 103 7.57 5.45 -8.65
C ALA A 103 7.89 5.98 -7.24
N ASP A 104 6.87 6.28 -6.44
CA ASP A 104 7.05 6.67 -5.04
C ASP A 104 7.66 5.54 -4.20
N VAL A 105 7.20 4.30 -4.39
CA VAL A 105 7.76 3.13 -3.68
C VAL A 105 9.24 2.94 -4.03
N ARG A 106 9.60 2.98 -5.33
CA ARG A 106 11.01 2.89 -5.76
C ARG A 106 11.86 3.99 -5.14
N ARG A 107 11.38 5.24 -5.20
CA ARG A 107 12.07 6.40 -4.60
C ARG A 107 12.24 6.23 -3.09
N THR A 108 11.20 5.80 -2.38
CA THR A 108 11.23 5.56 -0.93
C THR A 108 12.24 4.46 -0.59
N LEU A 109 12.26 3.35 -1.32
CA LEU A 109 13.28 2.31 -1.15
C LEU A 109 14.71 2.87 -1.30
N GLY A 110 14.96 3.68 -2.34
CA GLY A 110 16.25 4.31 -2.57
C GLY A 110 16.64 5.31 -1.47
N LEU A 111 15.72 6.20 -1.08
CA LEU A 111 15.97 7.19 -0.03
C LEU A 111 16.24 6.54 1.33
N VAL A 112 15.43 5.56 1.71
CA VAL A 112 15.61 4.85 2.98
C VAL A 112 16.88 4.01 2.94
N ALA A 113 17.19 3.32 1.84
CA ALA A 113 18.44 2.57 1.68
C ALA A 113 19.68 3.47 1.81
N GLN A 114 19.65 4.64 1.18
CA GLN A 114 20.73 5.63 1.30
C GLN A 114 20.89 6.12 2.75
N LEU A 115 19.78 6.50 3.42
CA LEU A 115 19.76 6.92 4.81
C LEU A 115 20.35 5.87 5.74
N LEU A 116 20.09 4.60 5.46
CA LEU A 116 20.47 3.46 6.32
C LEU A 116 21.85 2.88 6.00
N GLY A 117 22.55 3.44 5.00
CA GLY A 117 23.88 3.03 4.60
C GLY A 117 23.91 1.76 3.74
N THR A 118 22.80 1.43 3.09
CA THR A 118 22.66 0.27 2.19
C THR A 118 22.13 0.69 0.80
N PRO A 119 22.76 1.69 0.12
CA PRO A 119 22.17 2.33 -1.07
C PRO A 119 21.82 1.35 -2.19
N GLU A 120 22.65 0.31 -2.40
CA GLU A 120 22.43 -0.70 -3.42
C GLU A 120 21.27 -1.67 -3.09
N ALA A 121 20.90 -1.79 -1.81
CA ALA A 121 19.82 -2.68 -1.40
C ALA A 121 18.47 -2.19 -1.92
N GLY A 122 18.25 -0.88 -1.97
CA GLY A 122 17.02 -0.29 -2.48
C GLY A 122 16.74 -0.67 -3.93
N GLU A 123 17.75 -0.57 -4.81
CA GLU A 123 17.60 -0.95 -6.21
C GLU A 123 17.46 -2.47 -6.39
N ARG A 124 18.21 -3.27 -5.64
CA ARG A 124 18.04 -4.74 -5.68
C ARG A 124 16.62 -5.16 -5.31
N VAL A 125 16.06 -4.58 -4.26
CA VAL A 125 14.66 -4.85 -3.86
C VAL A 125 13.70 -4.44 -4.97
N TRP A 126 13.89 -3.25 -5.56
CA TRP A 126 13.04 -2.78 -6.65
C TRP A 126 13.07 -3.71 -7.87
N VAL A 127 14.27 -4.11 -8.32
CA VAL A 127 14.42 -5.05 -9.46
C VAL A 127 13.70 -6.37 -9.17
N GLN A 128 13.81 -6.89 -7.94
CA GLN A 128 13.08 -8.10 -7.54
C GLN A 128 11.56 -7.91 -7.62
N LEU A 129 11.04 -6.77 -7.18
CA LEU A 129 9.61 -6.43 -7.28
C LEU A 129 9.14 -6.39 -8.74
N GLU A 130 9.93 -5.78 -9.64
CA GLU A 130 9.62 -5.73 -11.07
C GLU A 130 9.49 -7.15 -11.66
N VAL A 131 10.41 -8.04 -11.33
CA VAL A 131 10.38 -9.44 -11.78
C VAL A 131 9.13 -10.15 -11.23
N GLN A 132 8.81 -9.97 -9.96
CA GLN A 132 7.62 -10.60 -9.34
C GLN A 132 6.31 -10.09 -9.95
N ILE A 133 6.18 -8.79 -10.19
CA ILE A 133 5.00 -8.21 -10.83
C ILE A 133 4.86 -8.71 -12.26
N ALA A 134 5.95 -8.77 -13.02
CA ALA A 134 5.94 -9.32 -14.38
C ALA A 134 5.53 -10.80 -14.41
N ALA A 135 6.05 -11.59 -13.47
CA ALA A 135 5.66 -13.00 -13.32
C ALA A 135 4.18 -13.17 -12.97
N ALA A 136 3.65 -12.30 -12.10
CA ALA A 136 2.22 -12.28 -11.79
C ALA A 136 1.38 -11.91 -13.03
N ALA A 137 1.79 -10.92 -13.79
CA ALA A 137 1.11 -10.50 -15.03
C ALA A 137 1.07 -11.60 -16.10
N ALA A 138 2.14 -12.38 -16.23
CA ALA A 138 2.20 -13.52 -17.15
C ALA A 138 1.20 -14.64 -16.80
N ARG A 139 0.79 -14.73 -15.51
CA ARG A 139 -0.17 -15.73 -15.03
C ARG A 139 -1.63 -15.32 -15.25
N VAL A 140 -1.92 -14.06 -15.58
CA VAL A 140 -3.30 -13.59 -15.80
C VAL A 140 -3.84 -14.18 -17.11
N PRO A 141 -4.99 -14.92 -17.08
CA PRO A 141 -5.57 -15.51 -18.27
C PRO A 141 -5.95 -14.46 -19.32
N ALA A 142 -5.64 -14.73 -20.58
CA ALA A 142 -5.87 -13.81 -21.70
C ALA A 142 -7.33 -13.30 -21.80
N PRO A 143 -8.39 -14.11 -21.54
CA PRO A 143 -9.78 -13.63 -21.59
C PRO A 143 -10.13 -12.57 -20.54
N LEU A 144 -9.33 -12.43 -19.49
CA LEU A 144 -9.57 -11.42 -18.44
C LEU A 144 -8.88 -10.10 -18.73
N LYS A 145 -7.90 -10.07 -19.62
CA LYS A 145 -7.20 -8.83 -19.98
C LYS A 145 -8.15 -7.83 -20.64
N GLY A 146 -8.03 -6.57 -20.23
CA GLY A 146 -8.90 -5.49 -20.67
C GLY A 146 -10.25 -5.41 -19.94
N GLN A 147 -10.58 -6.37 -19.07
CA GLN A 147 -11.80 -6.27 -18.28
C GLN A 147 -11.72 -5.14 -17.26
N ARG A 148 -12.87 -4.51 -17.03
CA ARG A 148 -12.98 -3.34 -16.15
C ARG A 148 -13.04 -3.78 -14.70
N VAL A 149 -12.15 -3.23 -13.89
CA VAL A 149 -12.03 -3.57 -12.47
C VAL A 149 -12.34 -2.36 -11.59
N TYR A 150 -13.09 -2.61 -10.52
CA TYR A 150 -13.26 -1.73 -9.37
C TYR A 150 -12.56 -2.35 -8.17
N PHE A 151 -11.62 -1.62 -7.55
CA PHE A 151 -10.99 -2.03 -6.29
C PHE A 151 -11.42 -1.05 -5.20
N GLU A 152 -12.16 -1.57 -4.20
CA GLU A 152 -12.61 -0.80 -3.05
C GLU A 152 -11.60 -0.84 -1.90
N ILE A 153 -11.32 0.34 -1.33
CA ILE A 153 -10.43 0.49 -0.17
C ILE A 153 -11.25 0.68 1.10
N GLY A 154 -10.97 -0.17 2.10
CA GLY A 154 -11.74 -0.18 3.36
C GLY A 154 -13.18 -0.63 3.11
N GLY A 155 -14.09 -0.18 3.96
CA GLY A 155 -15.54 -0.41 3.82
C GLY A 155 -16.24 0.57 2.87
N GLY A 156 -15.49 1.20 1.95
CA GLY A 156 -15.95 2.18 0.97
C GLY A 156 -16.21 3.57 1.54
N PRO A 157 -16.52 4.55 0.72
CA PRO A 157 -16.59 4.53 -0.74
C PRO A 157 -15.27 4.95 -1.44
N TYR A 158 -14.10 4.67 -0.85
CA TYR A 158 -12.80 4.97 -1.47
C TYR A 158 -12.40 3.89 -2.45
N ALA A 159 -11.81 4.28 -3.58
CA ALA A 159 -11.34 3.37 -4.61
C ALA A 159 -9.84 3.51 -4.88
N ALA A 160 -9.21 2.43 -5.32
CA ALA A 160 -7.87 2.50 -5.90
C ALA A 160 -7.98 3.00 -7.35
N GLY A 161 -7.60 4.26 -7.57
CA GLY A 161 -7.58 4.88 -8.90
C GLY A 161 -6.40 4.39 -9.75
N THR A 162 -6.46 4.65 -11.05
CA THR A 162 -5.41 4.27 -12.02
C THR A 162 -4.01 4.79 -11.62
N ARG A 163 -3.95 5.93 -10.94
CA ARG A 163 -2.70 6.57 -10.48
C ARG A 163 -2.29 6.18 -9.07
N SER A 164 -2.89 5.14 -8.49
CA SER A 164 -2.44 4.55 -7.23
C SER A 164 -1.53 3.34 -7.49
N PHE A 165 -0.68 2.99 -6.52
CA PHE A 165 0.15 1.78 -6.60
C PHE A 165 -0.67 0.49 -6.83
N ILE A 166 -1.88 0.41 -6.29
CA ILE A 166 -2.82 -0.70 -6.54
C ILE A 166 -3.32 -0.64 -7.99
N GLY A 167 -3.76 0.54 -8.44
CA GLY A 167 -4.24 0.74 -9.80
C GLY A 167 -3.16 0.50 -10.85
N GLU A 168 -1.94 0.97 -10.61
CA GLU A 168 -0.77 0.68 -11.48
C GLU A 168 -0.48 -0.82 -11.54
N THR A 169 -0.58 -1.54 -10.40
CA THR A 169 -0.43 -3.00 -10.37
C THR A 169 -1.52 -3.68 -11.21
N LEU A 170 -2.80 -3.28 -11.05
CA LEU A 170 -3.91 -3.82 -11.84
C LEU A 170 -3.74 -3.58 -13.34
N VAL A 171 -3.28 -2.38 -13.73
CA VAL A 171 -2.97 -2.06 -15.14
C VAL A 171 -1.83 -2.95 -15.66
N ARG A 172 -0.79 -3.17 -14.89
CA ARG A 172 0.32 -4.09 -15.25
C ARG A 172 -0.13 -5.55 -15.36
N LEU A 173 -1.14 -5.95 -14.60
CA LEU A 173 -1.81 -7.25 -14.76
C LEU A 173 -2.74 -7.31 -15.98
N GLY A 174 -2.87 -6.23 -16.73
CA GLY A 174 -3.68 -6.14 -17.96
C GLY A 174 -5.14 -5.77 -17.72
N MET A 175 -5.51 -5.29 -16.52
CA MET A 175 -6.87 -4.87 -16.21
C MET A 175 -7.12 -3.40 -16.62
N ALA A 176 -8.38 -3.07 -16.93
CA ALA A 176 -8.84 -1.70 -17.16
C ALA A 176 -9.49 -1.16 -15.86
N ASN A 177 -8.83 -0.22 -15.19
CA ASN A 177 -9.39 0.38 -13.98
C ASN A 177 -10.55 1.32 -14.35
N ILE A 178 -11.71 1.20 -13.65
CA ILE A 178 -12.88 2.09 -13.92
C ILE A 178 -12.67 3.51 -13.42
N VAL A 179 -11.71 3.75 -12.54
CA VAL A 179 -11.43 5.06 -11.97
C VAL A 179 -10.44 5.80 -12.86
N PRO A 180 -10.86 6.88 -13.52
CA PRO A 180 -9.99 7.62 -14.42
C PRO A 180 -8.90 8.39 -13.66
N PRO A 181 -7.77 8.71 -14.32
CA PRO A 181 -6.59 9.27 -13.67
C PRO A 181 -6.77 10.67 -13.09
N ASP A 182 -7.73 11.45 -13.60
CA ASP A 182 -8.05 12.82 -13.16
C ASP A 182 -8.71 12.87 -11.78
N LEU A 183 -9.29 11.77 -11.31
CA LEU A 183 -9.84 11.67 -9.95
C LEU A 183 -8.79 11.43 -8.87
N GLY A 184 -7.54 11.27 -9.24
CA GLY A 184 -6.44 11.04 -8.29
C GLY A 184 -6.25 9.58 -7.88
N PRO A 185 -5.30 9.31 -6.95
CA PRO A 185 -4.91 7.95 -6.59
C PRO A 185 -5.96 7.21 -5.75
N PHE A 186 -6.63 7.90 -4.83
CA PHE A 186 -7.57 7.27 -3.88
C PHE A 186 -8.85 8.10 -3.73
N PRO A 187 -9.65 8.25 -4.79
CA PRO A 187 -10.84 9.09 -4.74
C PRO A 187 -11.95 8.47 -3.89
N LYS A 188 -12.70 9.32 -3.25
CA LYS A 188 -14.02 8.98 -2.71
C LYS A 188 -15.02 8.98 -3.86
N LEU A 189 -15.61 7.83 -4.18
CA LEU A 189 -16.55 7.69 -5.27
C LEU A 189 -18.00 7.73 -4.79
N ASN A 190 -18.87 8.36 -5.59
CA ASN A 190 -20.30 8.13 -5.46
C ASN A 190 -20.63 6.69 -5.90
N PRO A 191 -21.38 5.90 -5.12
CA PRO A 191 -21.79 4.54 -5.50
C PRO A 191 -22.47 4.44 -6.88
N GLU A 192 -23.22 5.47 -7.28
CA GLU A 192 -23.83 5.55 -8.62
C GLU A 192 -22.80 5.63 -9.76
N PHE A 193 -21.61 6.20 -9.50
CA PHE A 193 -20.51 6.18 -10.47
C PHE A 193 -20.10 4.75 -10.78
N VAL A 194 -19.98 3.89 -9.77
CA VAL A 194 -19.60 2.48 -9.94
C VAL A 194 -20.67 1.74 -10.76
N VAL A 195 -21.97 1.99 -10.47
CA VAL A 195 -23.09 1.41 -11.23
C VAL A 195 -23.02 1.82 -12.70
N ARG A 196 -22.79 3.11 -13.00
CA ARG A 196 -22.67 3.60 -14.39
C ARG A 196 -21.42 3.07 -15.09
N ALA A 197 -20.32 2.95 -14.37
CA ALA A 197 -19.07 2.43 -14.92
C ALA A 197 -19.12 0.93 -15.22
N ARG A 198 -20.13 0.20 -14.68
CA ARG A 198 -20.39 -1.22 -14.97
C ARG A 198 -19.12 -2.09 -14.94
N PRO A 199 -18.39 -2.20 -13.81
CA PRO A 199 -17.20 -3.05 -13.75
C PRO A 199 -17.54 -4.51 -14.03
N ASP A 200 -16.59 -5.19 -14.68
CA ASP A 200 -16.65 -6.63 -14.96
C ASP A 200 -16.14 -7.46 -13.77
N LEU A 201 -15.37 -6.82 -12.89
CA LEU A 201 -14.75 -7.39 -11.70
C LEU A 201 -14.82 -6.39 -10.54
N ILE A 202 -15.09 -6.89 -9.33
CA ILE A 202 -15.01 -6.13 -8.09
C ILE A 202 -13.99 -6.77 -7.18
N MET A 203 -13.14 -5.98 -6.54
CA MET A 203 -12.10 -6.42 -5.61
C MET A 203 -12.18 -5.62 -4.31
N GLY A 204 -11.94 -6.27 -3.18
CA GLY A 204 -11.94 -5.59 -1.88
C GLY A 204 -11.73 -6.57 -0.72
N VAL A 205 -11.91 -6.09 0.52
CA VAL A 205 -11.77 -6.93 1.70
C VAL A 205 -12.97 -7.87 1.85
N GLN A 206 -12.70 -9.15 2.11
CA GLN A 206 -13.73 -10.20 2.17
C GLN A 206 -14.83 -9.90 3.20
N ARG A 207 -14.47 -9.40 4.37
CA ARG A 207 -15.44 -9.12 5.46
C ARG A 207 -16.49 -8.08 5.10
N GLU A 208 -16.20 -7.17 4.16
CA GLU A 208 -17.10 -6.11 3.71
C GLU A 208 -17.90 -6.51 2.45
N GLN A 209 -17.59 -7.65 1.86
CA GLN A 209 -18.14 -8.07 0.56
C GLN A 209 -19.67 -8.12 0.57
N ALA A 210 -20.29 -8.70 1.60
CA ALA A 210 -21.74 -8.80 1.69
C ALA A 210 -22.42 -7.41 1.72
N ALA A 211 -21.90 -6.48 2.52
CA ALA A 211 -22.41 -5.13 2.61
C ALA A 211 -22.20 -4.34 1.30
N LEU A 212 -21.07 -4.55 0.63
CA LEU A 212 -20.75 -3.96 -0.66
C LEU A 212 -21.75 -4.41 -1.72
N LEU A 213 -22.01 -5.70 -1.85
CA LEU A 213 -22.91 -6.26 -2.87
C LEU A 213 -24.39 -5.92 -2.61
N ALA A 214 -24.77 -5.63 -1.35
CA ALA A 214 -26.12 -5.23 -0.96
C ALA A 214 -26.46 -3.76 -1.22
N ARG A 215 -25.50 -2.95 -1.72
CA ARG A 215 -25.73 -1.52 -2.00
C ARG A 215 -26.82 -1.32 -3.05
N PRO A 216 -27.66 -0.28 -2.91
CA PRO A 216 -28.73 0.02 -3.88
C PRO A 216 -28.19 0.16 -5.31
N GLY A 217 -28.84 -0.52 -6.26
CA GLY A 217 -28.48 -0.47 -7.68
C GLY A 217 -27.30 -1.38 -8.09
N TRP A 218 -26.55 -1.94 -7.17
CA TRP A 218 -25.37 -2.74 -7.49
C TRP A 218 -25.71 -4.10 -8.11
N GLN A 219 -26.93 -4.61 -7.92
CA GLN A 219 -27.44 -5.82 -8.58
C GLN A 219 -27.43 -5.74 -10.12
N ALA A 220 -27.38 -4.53 -10.68
CA ALA A 220 -27.28 -4.31 -12.12
C ALA A 220 -25.84 -4.33 -12.65
N ILE A 221 -24.84 -4.39 -11.78
CA ILE A 221 -23.42 -4.41 -12.16
C ILE A 221 -23.04 -5.79 -12.70
N PRO A 222 -22.38 -5.88 -13.88
CA PRO A 222 -21.97 -7.17 -14.46
C PRO A 222 -21.17 -8.05 -13.51
N ALA A 223 -20.25 -7.46 -12.74
CA ALA A 223 -19.47 -8.19 -11.74
C ALA A 223 -20.35 -8.85 -10.65
N VAL A 224 -21.45 -8.20 -10.24
CA VAL A 224 -22.37 -8.72 -9.23
C VAL A 224 -23.23 -9.82 -9.82
N GLN A 225 -23.79 -9.62 -11.02
CA GLN A 225 -24.61 -10.60 -11.73
C GLN A 225 -23.84 -11.88 -12.05
N GLY A 226 -22.58 -11.74 -12.45
CA GLY A 226 -21.70 -12.86 -12.76
C GLY A 226 -20.93 -13.42 -11.57
N GLN A 227 -21.20 -12.96 -10.34
CA GLN A 227 -20.45 -13.36 -9.11
C GLN A 227 -18.93 -13.20 -9.22
N ARG A 228 -18.48 -12.21 -10.00
CA ARG A 228 -17.07 -11.97 -10.32
C ARG A 228 -16.44 -11.01 -9.30
N VAL A 229 -16.31 -11.47 -8.07
CA VAL A 229 -15.86 -10.69 -6.92
C VAL A 229 -14.65 -11.35 -6.25
N CYS A 230 -13.58 -10.60 -6.10
CA CYS A 230 -12.40 -10.98 -5.34
C CYS A 230 -12.48 -10.40 -3.92
N GLY A 231 -12.93 -11.19 -2.97
CA GLY A 231 -12.79 -10.92 -1.54
C GLY A 231 -11.45 -11.43 -1.02
N PHE A 232 -10.62 -10.53 -0.48
CA PHE A 232 -9.35 -10.91 0.13
C PHE A 232 -9.48 -11.00 1.64
N ALA A 233 -8.92 -12.07 2.24
CA ALA A 233 -8.80 -12.19 3.69
C ALA A 233 -8.03 -11.00 4.28
N SER A 234 -8.24 -10.67 5.55
CA SER A 234 -7.66 -9.45 6.14
C SER A 234 -6.14 -9.37 5.98
N ALA A 235 -5.41 -10.45 6.16
CA ALA A 235 -3.95 -10.46 6.01
C ALA A 235 -3.49 -10.20 4.56
N ASP A 236 -4.17 -10.82 3.58
CA ASP A 236 -3.89 -10.61 2.16
C ASP A 236 -4.26 -9.17 1.75
N TYR A 237 -5.40 -8.69 2.24
CA TYR A 237 -5.86 -7.33 1.96
C TYR A 237 -4.89 -6.27 2.52
N GLU A 238 -4.34 -6.47 3.72
CA GLU A 238 -3.31 -5.60 4.27
C GLU A 238 -2.07 -5.55 3.38
N THR A 239 -1.66 -6.67 2.79
CA THR A 239 -0.56 -6.70 1.81
C THR A 239 -0.89 -5.87 0.57
N LEU A 240 -2.14 -5.97 0.07
CA LEU A 240 -2.61 -5.24 -1.11
C LEU A 240 -2.65 -3.72 -0.93
N ILE A 241 -2.94 -3.24 0.29
CA ILE A 241 -3.10 -1.80 0.56
C ILE A 241 -1.83 -1.13 1.11
N ARG A 242 -0.69 -1.82 1.16
CA ARG A 242 0.60 -1.29 1.64
C ARG A 242 1.53 -0.99 0.47
N PRO A 243 1.85 0.30 0.21
CA PRO A 243 2.80 0.70 -0.83
C PRO A 243 4.23 0.48 -0.35
N GLY A 244 4.75 -0.71 -0.55
CA GLY A 244 6.06 -1.08 -0.01
C GLY A 244 6.70 -2.27 -0.70
N PRO A 245 7.68 -2.91 -0.05
CA PRO A 245 8.49 -3.98 -0.64
C PRO A 245 7.73 -5.27 -0.92
N ARG A 246 6.46 -5.36 -0.54
CA ARG A 246 5.60 -6.51 -0.80
C ARG A 246 4.67 -6.35 -2.01
N LEU A 247 4.91 -5.34 -2.88
CA LEU A 247 4.13 -5.14 -4.11
C LEU A 247 4.11 -6.36 -5.04
N GLY A 248 5.19 -7.13 -5.08
CA GLY A 248 5.25 -8.38 -5.86
C GLY A 248 4.31 -9.45 -5.32
N GLU A 249 4.23 -9.60 -4.00
CA GLU A 249 3.28 -10.48 -3.31
C GLU A 249 1.83 -9.99 -3.55
N ALA A 250 1.59 -8.70 -3.45
CA ALA A 250 0.30 -8.09 -3.79
C ALA A 250 -0.13 -8.41 -5.22
N ALA A 251 0.77 -8.27 -6.20
CA ALA A 251 0.51 -8.63 -7.58
C ALA A 251 0.18 -10.11 -7.75
N ALA A 252 0.86 -11.01 -7.01
CA ALA A 252 0.59 -12.44 -7.03
C ALA A 252 -0.80 -12.79 -6.45
N LEU A 253 -1.22 -12.11 -5.37
CA LEU A 253 -2.56 -12.26 -4.79
C LEU A 253 -3.66 -11.84 -5.77
N LEU A 254 -3.50 -10.69 -6.43
CA LEU A 254 -4.42 -10.21 -7.45
C LEU A 254 -4.50 -11.19 -8.63
N ALA A 255 -3.36 -11.61 -9.17
CA ALA A 255 -3.31 -12.58 -10.28
C ALA A 255 -3.93 -13.92 -9.89
N GLY A 256 -3.71 -14.39 -8.67
CA GLY A 256 -4.31 -15.62 -8.14
C GLY A 256 -5.85 -15.54 -8.10
N CYS A 257 -6.42 -14.40 -7.72
CA CYS A 257 -7.87 -14.23 -7.79
C CYS A 257 -8.37 -14.22 -9.25
N LEU A 258 -7.69 -13.50 -10.14
CA LEU A 258 -8.04 -13.47 -11.56
C LEU A 258 -8.02 -14.89 -12.17
N GLN A 259 -7.04 -15.72 -11.80
CA GLN A 259 -6.98 -17.12 -12.27
C GLN A 259 -8.21 -17.94 -11.82
N ARG A 260 -8.64 -17.80 -10.54
CA ARG A 260 -9.83 -18.48 -10.05
C ARG A 260 -11.08 -18.08 -10.82
N LEU A 261 -11.28 -16.79 -11.07
CA LEU A 261 -12.42 -16.26 -11.82
C LEU A 261 -12.45 -16.69 -13.30
N ALA A 262 -11.33 -17.12 -13.87
CA ALA A 262 -11.28 -17.65 -15.23
C ALA A 262 -11.70 -19.11 -15.31
N VAL A 263 -11.55 -19.89 -14.24
CA VAL A 263 -11.88 -21.32 -14.18
C VAL A 263 -13.35 -21.55 -13.80
N GLU A 264 -13.93 -20.64 -13.01
CA GLU A 264 -15.35 -20.70 -12.65
C GLU A 264 -16.20 -20.14 -13.81
N PRO A 265 -16.98 -20.98 -14.55
CA PRO A 265 -17.89 -20.47 -15.56
C PRO A 265 -18.94 -19.60 -14.88
N ALA A 266 -19.29 -18.46 -15.49
CA ALA A 266 -20.43 -17.67 -15.06
C ALA A 266 -21.67 -18.57 -15.00
N ARG A 267 -22.21 -18.78 -13.78
CA ARG A 267 -23.46 -19.53 -13.57
C ARG A 267 -24.66 -18.70 -13.97
#